data_84d70506cd58ae018408db26a4785586
#
_entry.id   84d70506cd58ae018408db26a4785586
#
_cell.length_a   1.000
_cell.length_b   1.000
_cell.length_c   1.000
_cell.angle_alpha   90.00
_cell.angle_beta   90.00
_cell.angle_gamma   90.00
#
_symmetry.space_group_name_H-M   'P 1'
#
loop_
_entity.id
_entity.type
_entity.pdbx_description
1 polymer ?
#
loop_
_entity_poly.entity_id
_entity_poly.type
_entity_poly.pdbx_seq_one_letter_code
_entity_poly.pdbx_strand_id
1 'polypeptide(L)'
;MMKSVSAWKQELSSGAHAARLAALYCCAPDETPAQAARYEAVLNGLDATFGPHAEAGLYSAPGRTEIGGNHTDHQHGRVLAGSVNIDMIAAAAPNSLNQLRVQSEGYDLCVIDLADLAARKEEENTTMALLRGECEAFKDRGAALSGLDVYISSNVPKGSGVSSSAAFEVLIGVILNDRFMAEKVSPIAIAQIGQWAENVYFGKPCGLMDQMASSVGNIITVSYTHLTLPTKLE
;
A
#
# COMPACT_ATOMS: atom_id res chain seq x y z
N MET A 1 6.05 12.44 1.26
CA MET A 1 6.24 13.91 1.55
C MET A 1 4.90 14.56 1.85
N MET A 2 4.75 15.24 3.00
CA MET A 2 3.54 15.99 3.37
C MET A 2 3.56 17.38 2.79
N LYS A 3 2.40 17.85 2.32
CA LYS A 3 2.16 19.24 1.87
C LYS A 3 0.77 19.67 2.30
N SER A 4 0.49 20.97 2.32
CA SER A 4 -0.87 21.43 2.52
C SER A 4 -1.80 20.89 1.42
N VAL A 5 -3.02 20.54 1.80
CA VAL A 5 -4.03 20.00 0.85
C VAL A 5 -4.30 21.02 -0.27
N SER A 6 -4.31 22.31 0.05
CA SER A 6 -4.47 23.38 -0.94
C SER A 6 -3.31 23.46 -1.94
N ALA A 7 -2.05 23.27 -1.46
CA ALA A 7 -0.89 23.23 -2.35
C ALA A 7 -0.93 22.03 -3.29
N TRP A 8 -1.31 20.84 -2.78
CA TRP A 8 -1.50 19.67 -3.64
C TRP A 8 -2.52 19.92 -4.75
N LYS A 9 -3.71 20.44 -4.40
CA LYS A 9 -4.77 20.74 -5.38
C LYS A 9 -4.30 21.76 -6.43
N GLN A 10 -3.60 22.80 -6.01
CA GLN A 10 -3.04 23.80 -6.94
C GLN A 10 -1.97 23.21 -7.86
N GLU A 11 -1.03 22.40 -7.34
CA GLU A 11 0.01 21.77 -8.15
C GLU A 11 -0.56 20.74 -9.14
N LEU A 12 -1.55 19.95 -8.73
CA LEU A 12 -2.23 18.98 -9.60
C LEU A 12 -2.98 19.66 -10.73
N SER A 13 -3.78 20.70 -10.41
CA SER A 13 -4.57 21.43 -11.40
C SER A 13 -3.71 22.27 -12.37
N SER A 14 -2.55 22.76 -11.93
CA SER A 14 -1.63 23.53 -12.78
C SER A 14 -0.76 22.65 -13.70
N GLY A 15 -0.81 21.32 -13.57
CA GLY A 15 0.04 20.39 -14.33
C GLY A 15 1.49 20.33 -13.85
N ALA A 16 1.81 20.88 -12.67
CA ALA A 16 3.18 20.85 -12.12
C ALA A 16 3.76 19.44 -11.99
N HIS A 17 2.91 18.42 -11.90
CA HIS A 17 3.30 17.01 -11.81
C HIS A 17 3.18 16.23 -13.13
N ALA A 18 2.85 16.88 -14.26
CA ALA A 18 2.58 16.19 -15.52
C ALA A 18 3.72 15.26 -15.96
N ALA A 19 4.98 15.74 -15.94
CA ALA A 19 6.13 14.92 -16.32
C ALA A 19 6.32 13.69 -15.40
N ARG A 20 6.08 13.85 -14.08
CA ARG A 20 6.16 12.75 -13.12
C ARG A 20 5.03 11.73 -13.33
N LEU A 21 3.81 12.21 -13.59
CA LEU A 21 2.65 11.34 -13.86
C LEU A 21 2.83 10.59 -15.18
N ALA A 22 3.32 11.25 -16.24
CA ALA A 22 3.61 10.60 -17.51
C ALA A 22 4.64 9.48 -17.35
N ALA A 23 5.71 9.70 -16.57
CA ALA A 23 6.71 8.69 -16.28
C ALA A 23 6.16 7.55 -15.42
N LEU A 24 5.37 7.86 -14.38
CA LEU A 24 4.80 6.87 -13.45
C LEU A 24 3.81 5.93 -14.15
N TYR A 25 2.95 6.48 -15.00
CA TYR A 25 1.89 5.71 -15.68
C TYR A 25 2.27 5.27 -17.09
N CYS A 26 3.48 5.61 -17.56
CA CYS A 26 3.91 5.35 -18.95
C CYS A 26 2.86 5.82 -19.97
N CYS A 27 2.27 7.01 -19.72
CA CYS A 27 1.18 7.55 -20.52
C CYS A 27 1.61 8.80 -21.32
N ALA A 28 0.82 9.15 -22.34
CA ALA A 28 1.07 10.35 -23.12
C ALA A 28 0.82 11.64 -22.29
N PRO A 29 1.48 12.77 -22.61
CA PRO A 29 1.32 14.01 -21.85
C PRO A 29 -0.12 14.53 -21.75
N ASP A 30 -0.95 14.29 -22.75
CA ASP A 30 -2.37 14.67 -22.79
C ASP A 30 -3.27 13.76 -21.91
N GLU A 31 -2.76 12.62 -21.45
CA GLU A 31 -3.45 11.72 -20.52
C GLU A 31 -3.17 12.07 -19.04
N THR A 32 -2.13 12.88 -18.77
CA THR A 32 -1.73 13.21 -17.39
C THR A 32 -2.77 13.98 -16.59
N PRO A 33 -3.66 14.84 -17.19
CA PRO A 33 -4.73 15.49 -16.44
C PRO A 33 -5.71 14.49 -15.82
N ALA A 34 -6.01 13.37 -16.49
CA ALA A 34 -6.86 12.32 -15.95
C ALA A 34 -6.21 11.66 -14.71
N GLN A 35 -4.90 11.44 -14.74
CA GLN A 35 -4.17 10.92 -13.57
C GLN A 35 -4.15 11.95 -12.43
N ALA A 36 -3.90 13.23 -12.73
CA ALA A 36 -3.93 14.29 -11.72
C ALA A 36 -5.30 14.38 -11.03
N ALA A 37 -6.39 14.28 -11.80
CA ALA A 37 -7.76 14.28 -11.27
C ALA A 37 -8.03 13.13 -10.29
N ARG A 38 -7.44 11.94 -10.50
CA ARG A 38 -7.54 10.83 -9.55
C ARG A 38 -6.94 11.19 -8.19
N TYR A 39 -5.75 11.82 -8.18
CA TYR A 39 -5.12 12.27 -6.93
C TYR A 39 -5.89 13.39 -6.25
N GLU A 40 -6.50 14.30 -7.02
CA GLU A 40 -7.40 15.30 -6.45
C GLU A 40 -8.65 14.67 -5.85
N ALA A 41 -9.20 13.63 -6.49
CA ALA A 41 -10.34 12.89 -5.98
C ALA A 41 -10.07 12.21 -4.63
N VAL A 42 -8.90 11.59 -4.41
CA VAL A 42 -8.58 11.00 -3.10
C VAL A 42 -8.35 12.04 -2.02
N LEU A 43 -7.83 13.24 -2.34
CA LEU A 43 -7.76 14.36 -1.39
C LEU A 43 -9.16 14.83 -1.00
N ASN A 44 -10.07 14.94 -1.96
CA ASN A 44 -11.47 15.31 -1.69
C ASN A 44 -12.18 14.21 -0.88
N GLY A 45 -11.93 12.93 -1.18
CA GLY A 45 -12.46 11.80 -0.43
C GLY A 45 -11.97 11.78 1.02
N LEU A 46 -10.70 12.07 1.26
CA LEU A 46 -10.13 12.19 2.60
C LEU A 46 -10.87 13.27 3.42
N ASP A 47 -11.00 14.49 2.86
CA ASP A 47 -11.68 15.59 3.54
C ASP A 47 -13.18 15.33 3.74
N ALA A 48 -13.84 14.69 2.77
CA ALA A 48 -15.26 14.34 2.88
C ALA A 48 -15.55 13.28 3.95
N THR A 49 -14.62 12.33 4.13
CA THR A 49 -14.80 11.19 5.05
C THR A 49 -14.42 11.56 6.48
N PHE A 50 -13.30 12.24 6.66
CA PHE A 50 -12.69 12.45 7.97
C PHE A 50 -12.73 13.91 8.46
N GLY A 51 -13.20 14.81 7.61
CA GLY A 51 -13.15 16.25 7.83
C GLY A 51 -11.90 16.88 7.20
N PRO A 52 -11.81 18.22 7.18
CA PRO A 52 -10.73 18.95 6.52
C PRO A 52 -9.39 18.72 7.23
N HIS A 53 -8.35 18.46 6.44
CA HIS A 53 -6.97 18.34 6.90
C HIS A 53 -6.11 19.50 6.41
N ALA A 54 -5.20 19.98 7.26
CA ALA A 54 -4.26 21.03 6.90
C ALA A 54 -3.23 20.53 5.88
N GLU A 55 -2.76 19.30 6.05
CA GLU A 55 -1.74 18.67 5.21
C GLU A 55 -2.06 17.21 4.96
N ALA A 56 -1.60 16.69 3.81
CA ALA A 56 -1.72 15.30 3.43
C ALA A 56 -0.49 14.83 2.63
N GLY A 57 -0.24 13.51 2.63
CA GLY A 57 0.66 12.84 1.70
C GLY A 57 -0.14 12.12 0.61
N LEU A 58 0.43 12.02 -0.60
CA LEU A 58 -0.12 11.26 -1.71
C LEU A 58 0.76 10.05 -2.00
N TYR A 59 0.16 8.88 -2.18
CA TYR A 59 0.83 7.59 -2.32
C TYR A 59 0.21 6.77 -3.45
N SER A 60 1.00 5.84 -3.99
CA SER A 60 0.58 4.89 -5.02
C SER A 60 1.29 3.55 -4.83
N ALA A 61 0.58 2.46 -5.07
CA ALA A 61 1.14 1.13 -5.19
C ALA A 61 0.50 0.40 -6.38
N PRO A 62 1.32 -0.15 -7.30
CA PRO A 62 0.81 -0.81 -8.50
C PRO A 62 0.29 -2.21 -8.21
N GLY A 63 -0.62 -2.69 -9.07
CA GLY A 63 -0.86 -4.10 -9.24
C GLY A 63 0.34 -4.79 -9.89
N ARG A 64 0.26 -6.12 -10.05
CA ARG A 64 1.32 -6.92 -10.69
C ARG A 64 0.75 -7.91 -11.72
N THR A 65 1.60 -8.32 -12.64
CA THR A 65 1.36 -9.49 -13.49
C THR A 65 2.45 -10.54 -13.30
N GLU A 66 2.09 -11.79 -13.35
CA GLU A 66 3.07 -12.88 -13.49
C GLU A 66 3.43 -13.02 -14.97
N ILE A 67 4.74 -13.12 -15.25
CA ILE A 67 5.27 -13.33 -16.59
C ILE A 67 5.60 -14.81 -16.80
N GLY A 68 6.02 -15.49 -15.75
CA GLY A 68 6.34 -16.93 -15.79
C GLY A 68 6.67 -17.51 -14.43
N GLY A 69 6.51 -18.83 -14.28
CA GLY A 69 6.80 -19.56 -13.03
C GLY A 69 5.59 -20.28 -12.43
N ASN A 70 4.39 -20.11 -12.98
CA ASN A 70 3.15 -20.78 -12.53
C ASN A 70 2.85 -20.59 -11.04
N HIS A 71 3.12 -19.41 -10.50
CA HIS A 71 2.82 -19.05 -9.10
C HIS A 71 3.44 -20.03 -8.07
N THR A 72 4.59 -20.60 -8.38
CA THR A 72 5.24 -21.62 -7.55
C THR A 72 6.11 -21.05 -6.43
N ASP A 73 6.11 -19.75 -6.24
CA ASP A 73 6.89 -19.06 -5.20
C ASP A 73 6.54 -19.53 -3.79
N HIS A 74 5.27 -19.81 -3.47
CA HIS A 74 4.84 -20.41 -2.20
C HIS A 74 5.36 -21.84 -1.96
N GLN A 75 5.92 -22.49 -2.99
CA GLN A 75 6.53 -23.82 -2.95
C GLN A 75 8.05 -23.77 -3.21
N HIS A 76 8.69 -22.62 -2.93
CA HIS A 76 10.11 -22.37 -3.20
C HIS A 76 10.51 -22.44 -4.68
N GLY A 77 9.55 -22.28 -5.59
CA GLY A 77 9.79 -22.14 -7.02
C GLY A 77 10.39 -20.79 -7.39
N ARG A 78 10.77 -20.66 -8.67
CA ARG A 78 11.22 -19.37 -9.24
C ARG A 78 10.11 -18.78 -10.07
N VAL A 79 9.84 -17.49 -9.86
CA VAL A 79 8.82 -16.78 -10.59
C VAL A 79 9.39 -15.48 -11.16
N LEU A 80 8.88 -15.09 -12.33
CA LEU A 80 9.16 -13.82 -12.98
C LEU A 80 7.87 -13.01 -12.99
N ALA A 81 7.89 -11.83 -12.41
CA ALA A 81 6.72 -10.97 -12.31
C ALA A 81 7.09 -9.51 -12.61
N GLY A 82 6.10 -8.70 -12.93
CA GLY A 82 6.29 -7.28 -13.16
C GLY A 82 5.14 -6.46 -12.59
N SER A 83 5.44 -5.23 -12.17
CA SER A 83 4.42 -4.24 -11.85
C SER A 83 3.70 -3.79 -13.13
N VAL A 84 2.44 -3.41 -12.99
CA VAL A 84 1.62 -2.87 -14.07
C VAL A 84 1.28 -1.41 -13.81
N ASN A 85 0.85 -0.67 -14.83
CA ASN A 85 0.51 0.75 -14.72
C ASN A 85 -0.92 1.03 -14.23
N ILE A 86 -1.56 0.05 -13.60
CA ILE A 86 -2.80 0.21 -12.84
C ILE A 86 -2.49 0.07 -11.37
N ASP A 87 -3.01 0.98 -10.56
CA ASP A 87 -2.61 1.13 -9.18
C ASP A 87 -3.77 1.40 -8.21
N MET A 88 -3.46 1.28 -6.94
CA MET A 88 -4.19 1.91 -5.85
C MET A 88 -3.48 3.19 -5.46
N ILE A 89 -4.22 4.26 -5.28
CA ILE A 89 -3.71 5.54 -4.81
C ILE A 89 -4.36 5.93 -3.50
N ALA A 90 -3.63 6.67 -2.67
CA ALA A 90 -4.13 7.12 -1.38
C ALA A 90 -3.74 8.55 -1.08
N ALA A 91 -4.61 9.22 -0.32
CA ALA A 91 -4.27 10.40 0.48
C ALA A 91 -4.24 10.00 1.96
N ALA A 92 -3.20 10.40 2.69
CA ALA A 92 -3.08 10.12 4.12
C ALA A 92 -2.73 11.39 4.89
N ALA A 93 -3.40 11.58 6.03
CA ALA A 93 -3.22 12.75 6.90
C ALA A 93 -3.19 12.34 8.38
N PRO A 94 -2.44 13.04 9.25
CA PRO A 94 -2.41 12.75 10.68
C PRO A 94 -3.75 13.05 11.34
N ASN A 95 -4.13 12.26 12.34
CA ASN A 95 -5.24 12.54 13.26
C ASN A 95 -4.78 12.47 14.72
N SER A 96 -5.62 12.94 15.63
CA SER A 96 -5.33 12.99 17.09
C SER A 96 -5.92 11.81 17.88
N LEU A 97 -6.44 10.76 17.20
CA LEU A 97 -7.27 9.74 17.82
C LEU A 97 -6.49 8.50 18.27
N ASN A 98 -5.17 8.42 18.06
CA ASN A 98 -4.37 7.20 18.23
C ASN A 98 -4.95 5.99 17.48
N GLN A 99 -5.53 6.22 16.31
CA GLN A 99 -6.17 5.20 15.47
C GLN A 99 -5.67 5.32 14.04
N LEU A 100 -5.44 4.17 13.39
CA LEU A 100 -5.39 4.12 11.94
C LEU A 100 -6.81 3.93 11.42
N ARG A 101 -7.31 4.91 10.65
CA ARG A 101 -8.62 4.85 10.02
C ARG A 101 -8.42 4.80 8.51
N VAL A 102 -8.94 3.76 7.87
CA VAL A 102 -8.77 3.52 6.43
C VAL A 102 -10.12 3.40 5.76
N GLN A 103 -10.43 4.30 4.85
CA GLN A 103 -11.58 4.26 3.99
C GLN A 103 -11.15 3.94 2.56
N SER A 104 -11.46 2.76 2.08
CA SER A 104 -11.36 2.45 0.65
C SER A 104 -12.69 2.77 -0.03
N GLU A 105 -12.63 3.38 -1.21
CA GLU A 105 -13.81 3.75 -1.99
C GLU A 105 -14.70 2.52 -2.25
N GLY A 106 -15.98 2.60 -1.88
CA GLY A 106 -16.95 1.51 -2.03
C GLY A 106 -16.90 0.40 -0.97
N TYR A 107 -16.10 0.58 0.10
CA TYR A 107 -16.00 -0.36 1.22
C TYR A 107 -16.31 0.32 2.55
N ASP A 108 -16.52 -0.49 3.59
CA ASP A 108 -16.73 0.01 4.95
C ASP A 108 -15.43 0.60 5.54
N LEU A 109 -15.60 1.57 6.44
CA LEU A 109 -14.50 2.17 7.18
C LEU A 109 -13.85 1.15 8.10
N CYS A 110 -12.53 0.96 7.96
CA CYS A 110 -11.70 0.19 8.89
C CYS A 110 -11.07 1.11 9.93
N VAL A 111 -11.15 0.72 11.20
CA VAL A 111 -10.58 1.46 12.33
C VAL A 111 -9.73 0.52 13.19
N ILE A 112 -8.43 0.79 13.29
CA ILE A 112 -7.49 0.05 14.11
C ILE A 112 -7.06 0.94 15.29
N ASP A 113 -7.28 0.45 16.51
CA ASP A 113 -6.69 1.05 17.71
C ASP A 113 -5.20 0.70 17.76
N LEU A 114 -4.33 1.72 17.70
CA LEU A 114 -2.88 1.54 17.71
C LEU A 114 -2.33 1.14 19.11
N ALA A 115 -3.16 1.19 20.14
CA ALA A 115 -2.79 0.69 21.46
C ALA A 115 -2.93 -0.85 21.57
N ASP A 116 -3.77 -1.47 20.74
CA ASP A 116 -4.01 -2.93 20.71
C ASP A 116 -3.89 -3.49 19.30
N LEU A 117 -2.73 -4.04 19.00
CA LEU A 117 -2.39 -4.62 17.69
C LEU A 117 -2.31 -6.16 17.72
N ALA A 118 -2.72 -6.80 18.81
CA ALA A 118 -2.74 -8.27 18.90
C ALA A 118 -3.63 -8.90 17.81
N ALA A 119 -3.18 -10.01 17.24
CA ALA A 119 -3.95 -10.76 16.27
C ALA A 119 -5.27 -11.24 16.87
N ARG A 120 -6.35 -11.16 16.10
CA ARG A 120 -7.71 -11.53 16.52
C ARG A 120 -8.28 -12.55 15.54
N LYS A 121 -8.68 -13.70 16.07
CA LYS A 121 -9.20 -14.79 15.25
C LYS A 121 -10.50 -14.41 14.50
N GLU A 122 -11.32 -13.59 15.09
CA GLU A 122 -12.56 -13.06 14.51
C GLU A 122 -12.33 -12.09 13.34
N GLU A 123 -11.11 -11.53 13.22
CA GLU A 123 -10.71 -10.68 12.11
C GLU A 123 -10.06 -11.45 10.95
N GLU A 124 -9.78 -12.74 11.08
CA GLU A 124 -9.20 -13.55 10.00
C GLU A 124 -10.01 -13.39 8.70
N ASN A 125 -9.31 -13.30 7.57
CA ASN A 125 -9.85 -13.05 6.24
C ASN A 125 -10.52 -11.67 6.07
N THR A 126 -10.21 -10.70 6.92
CA THR A 126 -10.70 -9.32 6.79
C THR A 126 -9.56 -8.31 6.56
N THR A 127 -9.91 -7.16 5.98
CA THR A 127 -8.97 -6.03 5.82
C THR A 127 -8.44 -5.53 7.17
N MET A 128 -9.24 -5.64 8.23
CA MET A 128 -8.83 -5.27 9.59
C MET A 128 -7.60 -6.06 10.06
N ALA A 129 -7.58 -7.37 9.78
CA ALA A 129 -6.45 -8.23 10.12
C ALA A 129 -5.15 -7.79 9.41
N LEU A 130 -5.21 -7.50 8.11
CA LEU A 130 -4.06 -7.00 7.35
C LEU A 130 -3.52 -5.69 7.93
N LEU A 131 -4.40 -4.70 8.15
CA LEU A 131 -4.01 -3.40 8.71
C LEU A 131 -3.37 -3.53 10.10
N ARG A 132 -3.94 -4.39 10.95
CA ARG A 132 -3.42 -4.67 12.29
C ARG A 132 -2.04 -5.32 12.23
N GLY A 133 -1.88 -6.32 11.39
CA GLY A 133 -0.61 -7.02 11.19
C GLY A 133 0.49 -6.08 10.67
N GLU A 134 0.20 -5.25 9.69
CA GLU A 134 1.18 -4.26 9.21
C GLU A 134 1.57 -3.26 10.29
N CYS A 135 0.61 -2.70 11.03
CA CYS A 135 0.90 -1.81 12.15
C CYS A 135 1.82 -2.46 13.19
N GLU A 136 1.54 -3.72 13.58
CA GLU A 136 2.40 -4.45 14.52
C GLU A 136 3.80 -4.67 13.95
N ALA A 137 3.91 -5.10 12.69
CA ALA A 137 5.21 -5.31 12.05
C ALA A 137 6.06 -4.03 11.96
N PHE A 138 5.45 -2.88 11.75
CA PHE A 138 6.15 -1.58 11.77
C PHE A 138 6.53 -1.16 13.19
N LYS A 139 5.65 -1.37 14.17
CA LYS A 139 5.91 -1.12 15.59
C LYS A 139 7.08 -1.96 16.10
N ASP A 140 7.15 -3.24 15.76
CA ASP A 140 8.26 -4.14 16.09
C ASP A 140 9.61 -3.67 15.49
N ARG A 141 9.55 -2.92 14.38
CA ARG A 141 10.73 -2.28 13.77
C ARG A 141 11.05 -0.92 14.36
N GLY A 142 10.35 -0.52 15.41
CA GLY A 142 10.59 0.74 16.13
C GLY A 142 9.83 1.95 15.58
N ALA A 143 8.79 1.75 14.77
CA ALA A 143 7.92 2.84 14.35
C ALA A 143 7.14 3.41 15.55
N ALA A 144 7.22 4.71 15.76
CA ALA A 144 6.39 5.43 16.71
C ALA A 144 5.03 5.76 16.07
N LEU A 145 4.17 4.75 15.96
CA LEU A 145 2.86 4.89 15.34
C LEU A 145 2.00 5.93 16.08
N SER A 146 1.29 6.73 15.31
CA SER A 146 0.31 7.70 15.79
C SER A 146 -0.90 7.75 14.87
N GLY A 147 -1.95 8.46 15.26
CA GLY A 147 -3.19 8.52 14.51
C GLY A 147 -3.03 8.95 13.06
N LEU A 148 -3.65 8.21 12.14
CA LEU A 148 -3.57 8.45 10.70
C LEU A 148 -4.92 8.15 10.03
N ASP A 149 -5.37 9.05 9.17
CA ASP A 149 -6.51 8.90 8.29
C ASP A 149 -6.03 8.63 6.88
N VAL A 150 -6.58 7.61 6.24
CA VAL A 150 -6.21 7.19 4.89
C VAL A 150 -7.46 7.00 4.04
N TYR A 151 -7.53 7.67 2.90
CA TYR A 151 -8.56 7.45 1.88
C TYR A 151 -7.92 6.85 0.64
N ILE A 152 -8.48 5.75 0.13
CA ILE A 152 -7.93 4.93 -0.96
C ILE A 152 -8.93 4.87 -2.11
N SER A 153 -8.45 5.07 -3.35
CA SER A 153 -9.14 4.74 -4.58
C SER A 153 -8.31 3.75 -5.41
N SER A 154 -8.97 2.79 -6.05
CA SER A 154 -8.30 1.69 -6.74
C SER A 154 -8.77 1.56 -8.18
N ASN A 155 -7.80 1.51 -9.10
CA ASN A 155 -8.00 1.05 -10.47
C ASN A 155 -7.59 -0.42 -10.64
N VAL A 156 -7.06 -1.08 -9.60
CA VAL A 156 -6.71 -2.51 -9.62
C VAL A 156 -7.98 -3.33 -9.51
N PRO A 157 -8.44 -4.04 -10.56
CA PRO A 157 -9.71 -4.75 -10.51
C PRO A 157 -9.64 -5.94 -9.55
N LYS A 158 -10.65 -6.08 -8.70
CA LYS A 158 -10.74 -7.22 -7.78
C LYS A 158 -10.99 -8.52 -8.55
N GLY A 159 -10.25 -9.57 -8.20
CA GLY A 159 -10.41 -10.90 -8.80
C GLY A 159 -9.90 -11.04 -10.24
N SER A 160 -9.19 -10.05 -10.77
CA SER A 160 -8.67 -10.05 -12.14
C SER A 160 -7.27 -10.68 -12.29
N GLY A 161 -6.71 -11.21 -11.20
CA GLY A 161 -5.37 -11.80 -11.22
C GLY A 161 -4.20 -10.80 -11.16
N VAL A 162 -4.47 -9.49 -11.00
CA VAL A 162 -3.42 -8.46 -10.87
C VAL A 162 -3.13 -8.07 -9.42
N SER A 163 -3.55 -8.88 -8.47
CA SER A 163 -3.24 -8.83 -7.03
C SER A 163 -3.59 -7.51 -6.33
N SER A 164 -4.89 -7.24 -6.21
CA SER A 164 -5.37 -6.08 -5.46
C SER A 164 -5.03 -6.16 -3.95
N SER A 165 -4.92 -7.36 -3.35
CA SER A 165 -4.49 -7.51 -1.95
C SER A 165 -3.06 -7.02 -1.74
N ALA A 166 -2.11 -7.50 -2.55
CA ALA A 166 -0.71 -7.08 -2.42
C ALA A 166 -0.51 -5.59 -2.71
N ALA A 167 -1.23 -5.02 -3.69
CA ALA A 167 -1.20 -3.58 -3.94
C ALA A 167 -1.70 -2.79 -2.72
N PHE A 168 -2.74 -3.27 -2.02
CA PHE A 168 -3.24 -2.67 -0.79
C PHE A 168 -2.21 -2.75 0.34
N GLU A 169 -1.66 -3.94 0.60
CA GLU A 169 -0.63 -4.16 1.63
C GLU A 169 0.60 -3.27 1.39
N VAL A 170 1.11 -3.26 0.16
CA VAL A 170 2.26 -2.42 -0.20
C VAL A 170 1.94 -0.93 -0.06
N LEU A 171 0.72 -0.49 -0.42
CA LEU A 171 0.30 0.89 -0.25
C LEU A 171 0.30 1.31 1.22
N ILE A 172 -0.27 0.50 2.11
CA ILE A 172 -0.26 0.76 3.57
C ILE A 172 1.17 0.73 4.08
N GLY A 173 1.99 -0.24 3.70
CA GLY A 173 3.40 -0.33 4.08
C GLY A 173 4.21 0.91 3.66
N VAL A 174 4.01 1.43 2.45
CA VAL A 174 4.66 2.67 1.97
C VAL A 174 4.21 3.88 2.78
N ILE A 175 2.91 3.99 3.10
CA ILE A 175 2.37 5.07 3.92
C ILE A 175 3.00 5.03 5.33
N LEU A 176 3.00 3.87 5.98
CA LEU A 176 3.57 3.71 7.33
C LEU A 176 5.08 3.99 7.34
N ASN A 177 5.81 3.57 6.30
CA ASN A 177 7.24 3.83 6.13
C ASN A 177 7.55 5.33 6.01
N ASP A 178 6.85 6.06 5.12
CA ASP A 178 7.02 7.51 4.98
C ASP A 178 6.65 8.25 6.28
N ARG A 179 5.54 7.86 6.89
CA ARG A 179 5.00 8.59 8.05
C ARG A 179 5.75 8.35 9.35
N PHE A 180 6.24 7.14 9.58
CA PHE A 180 6.75 6.74 10.89
C PHE A 180 8.18 6.20 10.89
N MET A 181 8.76 5.93 9.70
CA MET A 181 10.12 5.38 9.57
C MET A 181 11.05 6.25 8.72
N ALA A 182 10.59 7.41 8.24
CA ALA A 182 11.35 8.30 7.36
C ALA A 182 11.95 7.54 6.15
N GLU A 183 11.15 6.67 5.52
CA GLU A 183 11.51 5.85 4.35
C GLU A 183 12.69 4.88 4.56
N LYS A 184 12.99 4.50 5.81
CA LYS A 184 14.14 3.62 6.13
C LYS A 184 13.87 2.14 5.87
N VAL A 185 12.62 1.74 5.72
CA VAL A 185 12.25 0.35 5.40
C VAL A 185 12.38 0.14 3.90
N SER A 186 13.20 -0.83 3.47
CA SER A 186 13.41 -1.09 2.05
C SER A 186 12.15 -1.65 1.38
N PRO A 187 12.00 -1.51 0.04
CA PRO A 187 10.87 -2.12 -0.69
C PRO A 187 10.75 -3.63 -0.46
N ILE A 188 11.88 -4.33 -0.37
CA ILE A 188 11.89 -5.78 -0.06
C ILE A 188 11.29 -6.03 1.33
N ALA A 189 11.67 -5.24 2.33
CA ALA A 189 11.16 -5.38 3.68
C ALA A 189 9.67 -5.02 3.78
N ILE A 190 9.19 -4.04 3.00
CA ILE A 190 7.75 -3.73 2.88
C ILE A 190 6.99 -4.95 2.32
N ALA A 191 7.50 -5.56 1.24
CA ALA A 191 6.89 -6.77 0.68
C ALA A 191 6.84 -7.93 1.70
N GLN A 192 7.90 -8.13 2.48
CA GLN A 192 7.95 -9.13 3.54
C GLN A 192 6.98 -8.84 4.69
N ILE A 193 6.76 -7.57 5.02
CA ILE A 193 5.76 -7.16 6.01
C ILE A 193 4.36 -7.52 5.54
N GLY A 194 3.99 -7.17 4.30
CA GLY A 194 2.69 -7.52 3.72
C GLY A 194 2.46 -9.03 3.73
N GLN A 195 3.43 -9.81 3.22
CA GLN A 195 3.35 -11.28 3.27
C GLN A 195 3.17 -11.81 4.70
N TRP A 196 3.91 -11.28 5.66
CA TRP A 196 3.79 -11.70 7.06
C TRP A 196 2.41 -11.37 7.62
N ALA A 197 1.87 -10.18 7.34
CA ALA A 197 0.53 -9.80 7.75
C ALA A 197 -0.54 -10.72 7.12
N GLU A 198 -0.40 -11.08 5.83
CA GLU A 198 -1.31 -12.01 5.17
C GLU A 198 -1.22 -13.41 5.77
N ASN A 199 -0.03 -13.91 6.06
CA ASN A 199 0.15 -15.26 6.60
C ASN A 199 -0.26 -15.39 8.07
N VAL A 200 0.03 -14.39 8.91
CA VAL A 200 -0.08 -14.48 10.38
C VAL A 200 -1.39 -13.88 10.89
N TYR A 201 -1.82 -12.75 10.33
CA TYR A 201 -3.02 -12.04 10.78
C TYR A 201 -4.25 -12.36 9.93
N PHE A 202 -4.10 -12.31 8.62
CA PHE A 202 -5.20 -12.65 7.72
C PHE A 202 -5.48 -14.15 7.68
N GLY A 203 -4.47 -14.99 7.96
CA GLY A 203 -4.62 -16.44 8.06
C GLY A 203 -4.58 -17.17 6.72
N LYS A 204 -4.11 -16.53 5.65
CA LYS A 204 -3.99 -17.14 4.33
C LYS A 204 -2.52 -17.27 3.93
N PRO A 205 -1.97 -18.50 3.86
CA PRO A 205 -0.63 -18.71 3.38
C PRO A 205 -0.45 -18.21 1.93
N CYS A 206 0.51 -17.35 1.71
CA CYS A 206 0.85 -16.81 0.39
C CYS A 206 2.35 -16.83 0.13
N GLY A 207 2.74 -16.81 -1.16
CA GLY A 207 4.11 -16.53 -1.57
C GLY A 207 4.47 -15.05 -1.42
N LEU A 208 5.66 -14.67 -1.87
CA LEU A 208 6.16 -13.29 -1.77
C LEU A 208 6.11 -12.55 -3.12
N MET A 209 5.78 -13.23 -4.21
CA MET A 209 5.84 -12.68 -5.57
C MET A 209 5.01 -11.40 -5.72
N ASP A 210 3.79 -11.44 -5.22
CA ASP A 210 2.81 -10.39 -5.41
C ASP A 210 3.26 -9.09 -4.76
N GLN A 211 3.61 -9.16 -3.48
CA GLN A 211 4.10 -8.02 -2.70
C GLN A 211 5.44 -7.51 -3.23
N MET A 212 6.34 -8.42 -3.64
CA MET A 212 7.64 -8.02 -4.22
C MET A 212 7.48 -7.27 -5.54
N ALA A 213 6.64 -7.75 -6.45
CA ALA A 213 6.42 -7.08 -7.73
C ALA A 213 5.75 -5.71 -7.55
N SER A 214 4.79 -5.60 -6.62
CA SER A 214 4.14 -4.33 -6.29
C SER A 214 5.11 -3.34 -5.62
N SER A 215 5.93 -3.81 -4.68
CA SER A 215 6.78 -2.94 -3.85
C SER A 215 8.09 -2.53 -4.54
N VAL A 216 8.77 -3.46 -5.21
CA VAL A 216 10.05 -3.20 -5.88
C VAL A 216 9.84 -2.52 -7.22
N GLY A 217 8.76 -2.85 -7.91
CA GLY A 217 8.46 -2.32 -9.25
C GLY A 217 9.29 -2.97 -10.36
N ASN A 218 9.02 -2.59 -11.61
CA ASN A 218 9.64 -3.13 -12.81
C ASN A 218 9.43 -4.65 -12.95
N ILE A 219 10.32 -5.32 -13.70
CA ILE A 219 10.34 -6.79 -13.85
C ILE A 219 11.32 -7.36 -12.84
N ILE A 220 10.85 -8.29 -12.04
CA ILE A 220 11.62 -8.92 -10.96
C ILE A 220 11.60 -10.44 -11.09
N THR A 221 12.65 -11.08 -10.60
CA THR A 221 12.68 -12.53 -10.36
C THR A 221 12.65 -12.77 -8.85
N VAL A 222 11.72 -13.59 -8.38
CA VAL A 222 11.67 -14.05 -6.99
C VAL A 222 12.17 -15.49 -6.95
N SER A 223 13.18 -15.75 -6.10
CA SER A 223 13.76 -17.09 -5.90
C SER A 223 14.07 -17.26 -4.43
N TYR A 224 13.47 -18.24 -3.78
CA TYR A 224 13.71 -18.55 -2.38
C TYR A 224 15.06 -19.23 -2.11
N THR A 225 15.78 -19.68 -3.14
CA THR A 225 17.11 -20.29 -2.98
C THR A 225 18.17 -19.32 -2.45
N HIS A 226 17.90 -18.01 -2.46
CA HIS A 226 18.80 -16.97 -1.99
C HIS A 226 18.15 -16.01 -0.96
N LEU A 227 16.87 -16.17 -0.68
CA LEU A 227 16.17 -15.45 0.40
C LEU A 227 16.22 -16.34 1.65
N THR A 228 17.24 -16.18 2.46
CA THR A 228 17.14 -16.59 3.87
C THR A 228 16.13 -15.65 4.52
N LEU A 229 14.86 -16.03 4.49
CA LEU A 229 13.90 -15.45 5.42
C LEU A 229 14.43 -15.74 6.82
N PRO A 230 14.40 -14.78 7.77
CA PRO A 230 14.57 -15.12 9.16
C PRO A 230 13.40 -16.03 9.52
N THR A 231 13.60 -17.34 9.34
CA THR A 231 12.72 -18.36 9.85
C THR A 231 12.91 -18.40 11.37
N LYS A 232 12.22 -17.54 12.09
CA LYS A 232 11.78 -17.87 13.42
C LYS A 232 10.37 -18.41 13.32
N LEU A 233 10.28 -19.61 12.77
CA LEU A 233 9.26 -20.58 13.11
C LEU A 233 9.96 -21.58 14.01
N GLU A 234 10.11 -21.21 15.24
CA GLU A 234 10.24 -22.15 16.35
C GLU A 234 8.95 -22.11 17.13
#